data_32da14ffbd7e17a0aa3a1192a8657e5b
#
_entry.id   32da14ffbd7e17a0aa3a1192a8657e5b
#
_cell.length_a   1.000
_cell.length_b   1.000
_cell.length_c   1.000
_cell.angle_alpha   90.00
_cell.angle_beta   90.00
_cell.angle_gamma   90.00
#
_symmetry.space_group_name_H-M   'P 1'
#
loop_
_entity.id
_entity.type
_entity.pdbx_description
1 polymer ?
#
loop_
_entity_poly.entity_id
_entity_poly.type
_entity_poly.pdbx_seq_one_letter_code
_entity_poly.pdbx_strand_id
1 'polypeptide(L)'
;MKVLVLNCGSSSIKYKLFDMDHKEVIAQGGIEKIGLKGSFLKLTLPDGGKKILEKDIPEHTVGVEFILNTLISPEYGAIKSLDEINAVGHRMVHGGEKFSESVLLTQEVLDAFTACNDLAPLHNPANLKGVNAISAILPDVPQIGVFDTAFHQTMPDYAYLYAVPYELYKKYGVRRYGFHGTSHRYVSKRVCEFLGVQPEGKRIISCHIGNGGSISAIKDGKCMDTSMGLTPLEGLMMGTRSGDIDAGAVTFIMEKEGLDANGVSNLLNKKSGVMGIFGESSDMRDLENAVAAGNPRAILAEKMYFYRIKKYVGAYAAALGGVDIIVFTGGVGENQCNCRSEVCEGLEFMGVKVDLEKNKVRGEEAVISTDDSKVKVVVIPTDEELMIASDTMAILNK
;
A
#
# COMPACT_ATOMS: atom_id res chain seq x y z
N MET A 1 -22.34 13.97 -0.03
CA MET A 1 -22.29 12.55 -0.42
C MET A 1 -21.47 11.77 0.61
N LYS A 2 -22.07 10.75 1.25
CA LYS A 2 -21.34 9.92 2.22
C LYS A 2 -20.86 8.61 1.59
N VAL A 3 -19.56 8.34 1.67
CA VAL A 3 -18.92 7.16 1.10
C VAL A 3 -18.26 6.35 2.21
N LEU A 4 -18.68 5.10 2.35
CA LEU A 4 -18.01 4.13 3.23
C LEU A 4 -16.88 3.46 2.45
N VAL A 5 -15.66 3.49 2.99
CA VAL A 5 -14.50 2.79 2.43
C VAL A 5 -14.18 1.58 3.31
N LEU A 6 -14.05 0.43 2.68
CA LEU A 6 -13.69 -0.84 3.32
C LEU A 6 -12.38 -1.42 2.77
N ASN A 7 -11.55 -1.90 3.69
CA ASN A 7 -10.35 -2.66 3.38
C ASN A 7 -10.42 -3.97 4.17
N CYS A 8 -10.82 -5.05 3.50
CA CYS A 8 -11.02 -6.37 4.08
C CYS A 8 -9.78 -7.24 3.88
N GLY A 9 -9.07 -7.54 4.96
CA GLY A 9 -8.02 -8.54 5.02
C GLY A 9 -8.53 -9.90 5.49
N SER A 10 -7.65 -10.91 5.57
CA SER A 10 -8.02 -12.28 5.95
C SER A 10 -8.65 -12.39 7.35
N SER A 11 -8.21 -11.58 8.31
CA SER A 11 -8.67 -11.58 9.71
C SER A 11 -8.98 -10.19 10.26
N SER A 12 -9.13 -9.19 9.39
CA SER A 12 -9.39 -7.80 9.78
C SER A 12 -10.21 -7.05 8.75
N ILE A 13 -10.91 -6.02 9.19
CA ILE A 13 -11.59 -5.05 8.32
C ILE A 13 -11.26 -3.67 8.84
N LYS A 14 -10.70 -2.81 8.00
CA LYS A 14 -10.57 -1.37 8.29
C LYS A 14 -11.64 -0.61 7.55
N TYR A 15 -12.17 0.43 8.17
CA TYR A 15 -13.17 1.28 7.55
C TYR A 15 -12.96 2.77 7.83
N LYS A 16 -13.37 3.59 6.87
CA LYS A 16 -13.57 5.03 7.03
C LYS A 16 -14.89 5.43 6.36
N LEU A 17 -15.68 6.25 7.04
CA LEU A 17 -16.84 6.88 6.44
C LEU A 17 -16.48 8.35 6.16
N PHE A 18 -16.59 8.74 4.90
CA PHE A 18 -16.29 10.10 4.45
C PHE A 18 -17.56 10.89 4.18
N ASP A 19 -17.56 12.17 4.55
CA ASP A 19 -18.38 13.18 3.90
C ASP A 19 -17.59 13.79 2.74
N MET A 20 -17.94 13.39 1.51
CA MET A 20 -17.20 13.79 0.31
C MET A 20 -17.48 15.21 -0.13
N ASP A 21 -18.50 15.87 0.38
CA ASP A 21 -18.78 17.29 0.09
C ASP A 21 -17.70 18.17 0.71
N HIS A 22 -17.17 17.74 1.86
CA HIS A 22 -16.08 18.41 2.58
C HIS A 22 -14.75 17.64 2.54
N LYS A 23 -14.75 16.41 2.04
CA LYS A 23 -13.62 15.45 2.08
C LYS A 23 -13.13 15.17 3.51
N GLU A 24 -14.06 15.06 4.43
CA GLU A 24 -13.78 14.82 5.85
C GLU A 24 -14.13 13.40 6.27
N VAL A 25 -13.33 12.83 7.16
CA VAL A 25 -13.61 11.54 7.80
C VAL A 25 -14.56 11.79 8.98
N ILE A 26 -15.78 11.25 8.90
CA ILE A 26 -16.78 11.38 9.94
C ILE A 26 -16.85 10.17 10.88
N ALA A 27 -16.32 9.03 10.48
CA ALA A 27 -16.10 7.87 11.33
C ALA A 27 -14.98 6.99 10.80
N GLN A 28 -14.21 6.35 11.69
CA GLN A 28 -13.19 5.40 11.31
C GLN A 28 -12.90 4.38 12.39
N GLY A 29 -12.46 3.21 11.96
CA GLY A 29 -12.10 2.15 12.89
C GLY A 29 -11.65 0.88 12.17
N GLY A 30 -11.57 -0.20 12.93
CA GLY A 30 -11.20 -1.49 12.37
C GLY A 30 -11.55 -2.66 13.28
N ILE A 31 -11.92 -3.75 12.66
CA ILE A 31 -12.12 -5.04 13.31
C ILE A 31 -10.83 -5.84 13.21
N GLU A 32 -10.47 -6.48 14.30
CA GLU A 32 -9.30 -7.33 14.39
C GLU A 32 -9.69 -8.74 14.87
N LYS A 33 -8.88 -9.73 14.48
CA LYS A 33 -9.02 -11.15 14.89
C LYS A 33 -10.33 -11.81 14.46
N ILE A 34 -10.84 -11.50 13.26
CA ILE A 34 -12.01 -12.18 12.69
C ILE A 34 -11.72 -13.69 12.60
N GLY A 35 -12.66 -14.51 13.06
CA GLY A 35 -12.53 -15.97 13.11
C GLY A 35 -11.59 -16.48 14.22
N LEU A 36 -11.09 -15.62 15.07
CA LEU A 36 -10.19 -15.95 16.17
C LEU A 36 -10.78 -15.53 17.51
N LYS A 37 -10.30 -16.15 18.59
CA LYS A 37 -10.73 -15.78 19.95
C LYS A 37 -10.30 -14.36 20.31
N GLY A 38 -11.22 -13.61 20.89
CA GLY A 38 -10.96 -12.24 21.36
C GLY A 38 -10.98 -11.21 20.23
N SER A 39 -11.88 -11.38 19.28
CA SER A 39 -12.16 -10.39 18.24
C SER A 39 -12.78 -9.12 18.83
N PHE A 40 -12.53 -7.99 18.20
CA PHE A 40 -13.01 -6.69 18.66
C PHE A 40 -13.08 -5.66 17.52
N LEU A 41 -13.91 -4.64 17.73
CA LEU A 41 -13.92 -3.42 16.94
C LEU A 41 -13.19 -2.32 17.73
N LYS A 42 -12.18 -1.72 17.12
CA LYS A 42 -11.52 -0.50 17.63
C LYS A 42 -11.97 0.68 16.79
N LEU A 43 -12.58 1.66 17.42
CA LEU A 43 -13.03 2.89 16.76
C LEU A 43 -12.26 4.10 17.29
N THR A 44 -12.16 5.11 16.46
CA THR A 44 -11.62 6.42 16.82
C THR A 44 -12.81 7.35 17.13
N LEU A 45 -12.80 7.93 18.32
CA LEU A 45 -13.81 8.90 18.74
C LEU A 45 -13.54 10.29 18.14
N PRO A 46 -14.53 11.20 18.12
CA PRO A 46 -14.36 12.56 17.59
C PRO A 46 -13.25 13.37 18.27
N ASP A 47 -12.96 13.10 19.55
CA ASP A 47 -11.87 13.71 20.31
C ASP A 47 -10.49 13.10 20.04
N GLY A 48 -10.41 12.12 19.12
CA GLY A 48 -9.20 11.36 18.80
C GLY A 48 -8.92 10.19 19.74
N GLY A 49 -9.73 10.00 20.78
CA GLY A 49 -9.66 8.86 21.68
C GLY A 49 -9.96 7.54 20.95
N LYS A 50 -9.57 6.42 21.58
CA LYS A 50 -9.81 5.09 21.04
C LYS A 50 -10.76 4.31 21.95
N LYS A 51 -11.75 3.64 21.35
CA LYS A 51 -12.67 2.76 22.07
C LYS A 51 -12.57 1.34 21.49
N ILE A 52 -12.56 0.35 22.36
CA ILE A 52 -12.59 -1.07 21.98
C ILE A 52 -13.95 -1.62 22.38
N LEU A 53 -14.62 -2.24 21.41
CA LEU A 53 -15.87 -2.95 21.61
C LEU A 53 -15.62 -4.43 21.31
N GLU A 54 -15.63 -5.26 22.35
CA GLU A 54 -15.45 -6.70 22.23
C GLU A 54 -16.72 -7.37 21.74
N LYS A 55 -16.58 -8.26 20.78
CA LYS A 55 -17.65 -9.09 20.23
C LYS A 55 -17.05 -10.32 19.59
N ASP A 56 -17.71 -11.45 19.66
CA ASP A 56 -17.35 -12.61 18.85
C ASP A 56 -17.72 -12.36 17.39
N ILE A 57 -16.71 -12.38 16.53
CA ILE A 57 -16.84 -12.06 15.10
C ILE A 57 -16.27 -13.25 14.30
N PRO A 58 -17.10 -14.27 14.04
CA PRO A 58 -16.65 -15.49 13.38
C PRO A 58 -16.30 -15.32 11.90
N GLU A 59 -16.90 -14.32 11.23
CA GLU A 59 -16.71 -14.08 9.80
C GLU A 59 -16.92 -12.60 9.41
N HIS A 60 -16.56 -12.26 8.17
CA HIS A 60 -16.59 -10.88 7.67
C HIS A 60 -17.99 -10.27 7.64
N THR A 61 -19.05 -11.06 7.33
CA THR A 61 -20.42 -10.55 7.32
C THR A 61 -20.83 -10.01 8.69
N VAL A 62 -20.55 -10.76 9.77
CA VAL A 62 -20.80 -10.30 11.16
C VAL A 62 -19.96 -9.06 11.48
N GLY A 63 -18.75 -8.99 10.95
CA GLY A 63 -17.86 -7.83 11.11
C GLY A 63 -18.44 -6.57 10.44
N VAL A 64 -18.85 -6.68 9.18
CA VAL A 64 -19.47 -5.56 8.44
C VAL A 64 -20.75 -5.11 9.10
N GLU A 65 -21.61 -6.06 9.51
CA GLU A 65 -22.83 -5.76 10.26
C GLU A 65 -22.53 -4.99 11.55
N PHE A 66 -21.48 -5.41 12.27
CA PHE A 66 -21.08 -4.74 13.50
C PHE A 66 -20.59 -3.30 13.25
N ILE A 67 -19.83 -3.08 12.19
CA ILE A 67 -19.44 -1.71 11.76
C ILE A 67 -20.67 -0.86 11.46
N LEU A 68 -21.59 -1.36 10.62
CA LEU A 68 -22.78 -0.62 10.21
C LEU A 68 -23.68 -0.28 11.40
N ASN A 69 -23.91 -1.23 12.32
CA ASN A 69 -24.65 -1.00 13.54
C ASN A 69 -23.97 0.03 14.46
N THR A 70 -22.64 0.05 14.51
CA THR A 70 -21.88 1.04 15.27
C THR A 70 -22.02 2.45 14.67
N LEU A 71 -22.04 2.57 13.34
CA LEU A 71 -22.21 3.86 12.64
C LEU A 71 -23.54 4.55 12.93
N ILE A 72 -24.59 3.80 13.26
CA ILE A 72 -25.93 4.33 13.62
C ILE A 72 -26.25 4.23 15.11
N SER A 73 -25.29 3.79 15.93
CA SER A 73 -25.54 3.62 17.38
C SER A 73 -25.75 4.98 18.08
N PRO A 74 -26.59 5.04 19.12
CA PRO A 74 -26.80 6.28 19.89
C PRO A 74 -25.52 6.77 20.58
N GLU A 75 -24.59 5.88 20.90
CA GLU A 75 -23.38 6.19 21.68
C GLU A 75 -22.17 6.56 20.78
N TYR A 76 -22.01 5.87 19.64
CA TYR A 76 -20.83 6.01 18.79
C TYR A 76 -21.17 6.38 17.34
N GLY A 77 -22.45 6.56 17.02
CA GLY A 77 -22.91 6.75 15.65
C GLY A 77 -22.49 8.10 15.07
N ALA A 78 -22.13 8.06 13.80
CA ALA A 78 -21.80 9.24 12.99
C ALA A 78 -22.95 9.63 12.03
N ILE A 79 -23.91 8.72 11.84
CA ILE A 79 -25.09 8.90 10.98
C ILE A 79 -26.35 8.41 11.70
N LYS A 80 -27.51 8.87 11.26
CA LYS A 80 -28.80 8.52 11.88
C LYS A 80 -29.42 7.24 11.31
N SER A 81 -29.14 6.96 10.04
CA SER A 81 -29.66 5.81 9.30
C SER A 81 -28.62 5.33 8.29
N LEU A 82 -28.65 4.04 7.98
CA LEU A 82 -27.82 3.46 6.92
C LEU A 82 -28.15 4.01 5.51
N ASP A 83 -29.34 4.56 5.31
CA ASP A 83 -29.76 5.23 4.06
C ASP A 83 -28.90 6.47 3.73
N GLU A 84 -28.16 6.99 4.71
CA GLU A 84 -27.23 8.08 4.48
C GLU A 84 -25.94 7.63 3.78
N ILE A 85 -25.66 6.33 3.72
CA ILE A 85 -24.51 5.77 2.98
C ILE A 85 -24.89 5.71 1.49
N ASN A 86 -24.31 6.60 0.71
CA ASN A 86 -24.62 6.73 -0.71
C ASN A 86 -23.87 5.73 -1.59
N ALA A 87 -22.69 5.28 -1.14
CA ALA A 87 -21.85 4.32 -1.86
C ALA A 87 -20.83 3.65 -0.95
N VAL A 88 -20.31 2.50 -1.39
CA VAL A 88 -19.19 1.81 -0.73
C VAL A 88 -18.04 1.63 -1.71
N GLY A 89 -16.85 2.11 -1.31
CA GLY A 89 -15.59 1.86 -2.00
C GLY A 89 -14.82 0.72 -1.34
N HIS A 90 -14.38 -0.23 -2.14
CA HIS A 90 -13.60 -1.38 -1.65
C HIS A 90 -12.17 -1.33 -2.17
N ARG A 91 -11.20 -1.49 -1.27
CA ARG A 91 -9.86 -1.86 -1.68
C ARG A 91 -9.87 -3.30 -2.17
N MET A 92 -9.45 -3.50 -3.43
CA MET A 92 -9.26 -4.79 -4.07
C MET A 92 -7.77 -4.97 -4.34
N VAL A 93 -7.19 -6.12 -3.98
CA VAL A 93 -5.72 -6.23 -4.02
C VAL A 93 -5.22 -6.52 -5.43
N HIS A 94 -5.68 -7.56 -6.10
CA HIS A 94 -5.08 -7.98 -7.35
C HIS A 94 -6.11 -8.09 -8.48
N GLY A 95 -6.08 -7.11 -9.37
CA GLY A 95 -7.00 -7.05 -10.53
C GLY A 95 -6.48 -7.77 -11.79
N GLY A 96 -5.29 -8.38 -11.74
CA GLY A 96 -4.68 -8.97 -12.92
C GLY A 96 -4.46 -7.94 -14.02
N GLU A 97 -4.55 -8.36 -15.28
CA GLU A 97 -4.49 -7.48 -16.45
C GLU A 97 -5.87 -6.91 -16.84
N LYS A 98 -6.95 -7.37 -16.18
CA LYS A 98 -8.33 -7.00 -16.53
C LYS A 98 -8.75 -5.64 -16.00
N PHE A 99 -8.14 -5.18 -14.91
CA PHE A 99 -8.53 -3.95 -14.24
C PHE A 99 -7.39 -2.93 -14.25
N SER A 100 -7.51 -1.92 -15.11
CA SER A 100 -6.59 -0.78 -15.24
C SER A 100 -7.10 0.49 -14.58
N GLU A 101 -8.34 0.46 -14.08
CA GLU A 101 -9.00 1.57 -13.39
C GLU A 101 -9.99 1.06 -12.35
N SER A 102 -10.51 1.95 -11.54
CA SER A 102 -11.58 1.66 -10.59
C SER A 102 -12.90 1.46 -11.32
N VAL A 103 -13.71 0.51 -10.85
CA VAL A 103 -14.95 0.09 -11.55
C VAL A 103 -16.13 -0.11 -10.60
N LEU A 104 -17.34 0.06 -11.11
CA LEU A 104 -18.56 -0.37 -10.44
C LEU A 104 -18.57 -1.90 -10.36
N LEU A 105 -18.81 -2.46 -9.18
CA LEU A 105 -18.83 -3.90 -8.94
C LEU A 105 -20.16 -4.51 -9.38
N THR A 106 -20.25 -4.87 -10.65
CA THR A 106 -21.32 -5.69 -11.20
C THR A 106 -21.01 -7.17 -11.03
N GLN A 107 -21.97 -8.07 -11.23
CA GLN A 107 -21.71 -9.51 -11.17
C GLN A 107 -20.64 -9.94 -12.17
N GLU A 108 -20.62 -9.39 -13.38
CA GLU A 108 -19.59 -9.66 -14.39
C GLU A 108 -18.18 -9.25 -13.89
N VAL A 109 -18.07 -8.09 -13.23
CA VAL A 109 -16.81 -7.61 -12.64
C VAL A 109 -16.38 -8.52 -11.51
N LEU A 110 -17.29 -8.96 -10.64
CA LEU A 110 -16.99 -9.90 -9.54
C LEU A 110 -16.53 -11.27 -10.04
N ASP A 111 -17.14 -11.78 -11.11
CA ASP A 111 -16.74 -13.03 -11.76
C ASP A 111 -15.32 -12.89 -12.35
N ALA A 112 -15.05 -11.78 -13.04
CA ALA A 112 -13.71 -11.47 -13.58
C ALA A 112 -12.66 -11.30 -12.49
N PHE A 113 -13.00 -10.68 -11.35
CA PHE A 113 -12.10 -10.55 -10.21
C PHE A 113 -11.87 -11.89 -9.52
N THR A 114 -12.90 -12.73 -9.39
CA THR A 114 -12.78 -14.08 -8.83
C THR A 114 -11.78 -14.93 -9.63
N ALA A 115 -11.74 -14.77 -10.94
CA ALA A 115 -10.76 -15.43 -11.81
C ALA A 115 -9.30 -15.01 -11.52
N CYS A 116 -9.09 -13.92 -10.78
CA CYS A 116 -7.75 -13.46 -10.34
C CYS A 116 -7.35 -14.02 -8.96
N ASN A 117 -8.17 -14.87 -8.33
CA ASN A 117 -7.89 -15.38 -6.98
C ASN A 117 -6.56 -16.14 -6.88
N ASP A 118 -6.17 -16.86 -7.94
CA ASP A 118 -4.90 -17.60 -7.97
C ASP A 118 -3.65 -16.68 -7.92
N LEU A 119 -3.80 -15.41 -8.34
CA LEU A 119 -2.75 -14.41 -8.27
C LEU A 119 -2.58 -13.82 -6.86
N ALA A 120 -3.63 -13.83 -6.04
CA ALA A 120 -3.61 -13.32 -4.67
C ALA A 120 -4.53 -14.15 -3.74
N PRO A 121 -4.22 -15.44 -3.50
CA PRO A 121 -5.12 -16.36 -2.80
C PRO A 121 -5.39 -16.00 -1.34
N LEU A 122 -4.51 -15.22 -0.72
CA LEU A 122 -4.67 -14.75 0.67
C LEU A 122 -5.47 -13.44 0.78
N HIS A 123 -5.63 -12.69 -0.31
CA HIS A 123 -6.21 -11.35 -0.29
C HIS A 123 -7.55 -11.26 -1.03
N ASN A 124 -7.59 -11.69 -2.30
CA ASN A 124 -8.78 -11.55 -3.13
C ASN A 124 -10.03 -12.20 -2.54
N PRO A 125 -9.97 -13.43 -1.99
CA PRO A 125 -11.15 -14.02 -1.35
C PRO A 125 -11.67 -13.22 -0.15
N ALA A 126 -10.78 -12.58 0.62
CA ALA A 126 -11.17 -11.73 1.75
C ALA A 126 -11.85 -10.43 1.27
N ASN A 127 -11.34 -9.84 0.16
CA ASN A 127 -11.98 -8.68 -0.46
C ASN A 127 -13.42 -9.01 -0.92
N LEU A 128 -13.61 -10.17 -1.56
CA LEU A 128 -14.94 -10.63 -2.00
C LEU A 128 -15.91 -10.83 -0.83
N LYS A 129 -15.43 -11.34 0.33
CA LYS A 129 -16.27 -11.45 1.54
C LYS A 129 -16.81 -10.09 1.99
N GLY A 130 -16.00 -9.04 1.92
CA GLY A 130 -16.43 -7.68 2.24
C GLY A 130 -17.51 -7.16 1.29
N VAL A 131 -17.32 -7.37 -0.02
CA VAL A 131 -18.31 -6.99 -1.04
C VAL A 131 -19.62 -7.75 -0.85
N ASN A 132 -19.55 -9.07 -0.66
CA ASN A 132 -20.73 -9.91 -0.46
C ASN A 132 -21.50 -9.55 0.82
N ALA A 133 -20.79 -9.19 1.89
CA ALA A 133 -21.40 -8.74 3.14
C ALA A 133 -22.19 -7.45 2.93
N ILE A 134 -21.65 -6.47 2.21
CA ILE A 134 -22.37 -5.24 1.85
C ILE A 134 -23.57 -5.57 0.97
N SER A 135 -23.42 -6.41 -0.05
CA SER A 135 -24.54 -6.79 -0.93
C SER A 135 -25.69 -7.44 -0.16
N ALA A 136 -25.39 -8.19 0.89
CA ALA A 136 -26.43 -8.83 1.73
C ALA A 136 -27.16 -7.84 2.65
N ILE A 137 -26.47 -6.81 3.16
CA ILE A 137 -27.03 -5.88 4.17
C ILE A 137 -27.58 -4.61 3.51
N LEU A 138 -26.90 -4.11 2.48
CA LEU A 138 -27.22 -2.88 1.74
C LEU A 138 -27.32 -3.18 0.22
N PRO A 139 -28.30 -3.95 -0.24
CA PRO A 139 -28.36 -4.48 -1.60
C PRO A 139 -28.47 -3.40 -2.68
N ASP A 140 -29.04 -2.24 -2.36
CA ASP A 140 -29.27 -1.15 -3.31
C ASP A 140 -28.13 -0.11 -3.34
N VAL A 141 -27.13 -0.23 -2.44
CA VAL A 141 -26.03 0.71 -2.37
C VAL A 141 -24.96 0.33 -3.42
N PRO A 142 -24.58 1.25 -4.32
CA PRO A 142 -23.54 0.96 -5.31
C PRO A 142 -22.19 0.73 -4.66
N GLN A 143 -21.47 -0.26 -5.17
CA GLN A 143 -20.15 -0.66 -4.68
C GLN A 143 -19.10 -0.50 -5.77
N ILE A 144 -17.98 0.09 -5.43
CA ILE A 144 -16.86 0.36 -6.36
C ILE A 144 -15.62 -0.37 -5.89
N GLY A 145 -14.94 -1.06 -6.83
CA GLY A 145 -13.65 -1.70 -6.61
C GLY A 145 -12.50 -0.81 -7.06
N VAL A 146 -11.51 -0.62 -6.18
CA VAL A 146 -10.28 0.11 -6.43
C VAL A 146 -9.10 -0.85 -6.24
N PHE A 147 -8.33 -1.09 -7.30
CA PHE A 147 -7.35 -2.17 -7.34
C PHE A 147 -5.93 -1.66 -7.08
N ASP A 148 -5.19 -2.32 -6.18
CA ASP A 148 -3.80 -1.98 -5.88
C ASP A 148 -2.88 -2.10 -7.11
N THR A 149 -3.24 -2.94 -8.07
CA THR A 149 -2.47 -3.21 -9.29
C THR A 149 -2.83 -2.29 -10.47
N ALA A 150 -3.96 -1.59 -10.40
CA ALA A 150 -4.50 -0.85 -11.56
C ALA A 150 -3.60 0.28 -12.04
N PHE A 151 -3.01 1.06 -11.13
CA PHE A 151 -2.11 2.17 -11.49
C PHE A 151 -0.87 1.71 -12.28
N HIS A 152 -0.43 0.48 -12.06
CA HIS A 152 0.76 -0.10 -12.70
C HIS A 152 0.47 -0.72 -14.08
N GLN A 153 -0.79 -0.72 -14.54
CA GLN A 153 -1.15 -1.31 -15.85
C GLN A 153 -0.65 -0.48 -17.04
N THR A 154 -0.10 0.71 -16.80
CA THR A 154 0.54 1.55 -17.84
C THR A 154 2.00 1.21 -18.09
N MET A 155 2.59 0.26 -17.35
CA MET A 155 3.96 -0.20 -17.61
C MET A 155 4.07 -0.79 -19.02
N PRO A 156 5.17 -0.48 -19.75
CA PRO A 156 5.45 -1.11 -21.02
C PRO A 156 5.83 -2.60 -20.84
N ASP A 157 5.65 -3.40 -21.86
CA ASP A 157 5.87 -4.85 -21.82
C ASP A 157 7.29 -5.25 -21.44
N TYR A 158 8.29 -4.54 -21.91
CA TYR A 158 9.69 -4.77 -21.54
C TYR A 158 10.01 -4.47 -20.07
N ALA A 159 9.14 -3.74 -19.35
CA ALA A 159 9.29 -3.47 -17.92
C ALA A 159 8.53 -4.51 -17.08
N TYR A 160 7.37 -4.99 -17.53
CA TYR A 160 6.58 -5.93 -16.74
C TYR A 160 6.88 -7.41 -17.00
N LEU A 161 7.45 -7.79 -18.13
CA LEU A 161 7.76 -9.19 -18.45
C LEU A 161 9.01 -9.65 -17.69
N TYR A 162 8.94 -10.86 -17.16
CA TYR A 162 10.11 -11.56 -16.64
C TYR A 162 10.83 -12.31 -17.76
N ALA A 163 12.15 -12.40 -17.68
CA ALA A 163 12.98 -13.13 -18.62
C ALA A 163 12.93 -14.66 -18.36
N VAL A 164 11.73 -15.21 -18.42
CA VAL A 164 11.42 -16.64 -18.33
C VAL A 164 10.68 -17.06 -19.61
N PRO A 165 10.44 -18.37 -19.88
CA PRO A 165 9.72 -18.76 -21.09
C PRO A 165 8.41 -17.97 -21.25
N TYR A 166 8.23 -17.32 -22.40
CA TYR A 166 7.11 -16.43 -22.70
C TYR A 166 5.74 -17.10 -22.50
N GLU A 167 5.67 -18.42 -22.72
CA GLU A 167 4.47 -19.22 -22.53
C GLU A 167 3.95 -19.22 -21.07
N LEU A 168 4.83 -19.00 -20.10
CA LEU A 168 4.41 -18.87 -18.69
C LEU A 168 3.59 -17.59 -18.46
N TYR A 169 3.96 -16.51 -19.14
CA TYR A 169 3.15 -15.31 -19.18
C TYR A 169 1.80 -15.57 -19.85
N LYS A 170 1.83 -16.14 -21.06
CA LYS A 170 0.60 -16.41 -21.82
C LYS A 170 -0.39 -17.32 -21.09
N LYS A 171 0.12 -18.35 -20.42
CA LYS A 171 -0.71 -19.38 -19.79
C LYS A 171 -1.18 -18.99 -18.39
N TYR A 172 -0.31 -18.33 -17.62
CA TYR A 172 -0.54 -18.12 -16.19
C TYR A 172 -0.51 -16.65 -15.77
N GLY A 173 -0.26 -15.72 -16.68
CA GLY A 173 -0.12 -14.31 -16.35
C GLY A 173 1.14 -13.99 -15.51
N VAL A 174 2.23 -14.77 -15.69
CA VAL A 174 3.48 -14.57 -14.95
C VAL A 174 4.18 -13.33 -15.47
N ARG A 175 3.96 -12.21 -14.77
CA ARG A 175 4.56 -10.90 -15.06
C ARG A 175 4.60 -10.07 -13.77
N ARG A 176 5.27 -8.93 -13.83
CA ARG A 176 5.17 -7.88 -12.81
C ARG A 176 3.81 -7.21 -12.88
N TYR A 177 3.13 -7.07 -11.74
CA TYR A 177 1.91 -6.29 -11.59
C TYR A 177 2.13 -5.06 -10.72
N GLY A 178 2.86 -5.21 -9.60
CA GLY A 178 3.05 -4.16 -8.61
C GLY A 178 1.86 -3.99 -7.68
N PHE A 179 2.10 -3.35 -6.56
CA PHE A 179 1.10 -3.10 -5.50
C PHE A 179 1.29 -1.69 -4.94
N HIS A 180 0.53 -1.31 -3.93
CA HIS A 180 0.45 0.07 -3.43
C HIS A 180 0.08 1.09 -4.53
N GLY A 181 -0.55 0.65 -5.60
CA GLY A 181 -0.86 1.51 -6.75
C GLY A 181 -1.76 2.67 -6.39
N THR A 182 -2.72 2.48 -5.49
CA THR A 182 -3.58 3.54 -4.99
C THR A 182 -2.77 4.62 -4.26
N SER A 183 -1.80 4.23 -3.41
CA SER A 183 -0.89 5.15 -2.75
C SER A 183 0.02 5.88 -3.73
N HIS A 184 0.69 5.17 -4.64
CA HIS A 184 1.57 5.79 -5.64
C HIS A 184 0.81 6.77 -6.52
N ARG A 185 -0.41 6.46 -6.93
CA ARG A 185 -1.29 7.35 -7.69
C ARG A 185 -1.67 8.59 -6.89
N TYR A 186 -2.06 8.41 -5.63
CA TYR A 186 -2.41 9.51 -4.74
C TYR A 186 -1.23 10.47 -4.55
N VAL A 187 -0.08 9.97 -4.11
CA VAL A 187 1.05 10.83 -3.76
C VAL A 187 1.69 11.48 -4.98
N SER A 188 1.70 10.82 -6.15
CA SER A 188 2.23 11.42 -7.38
C SER A 188 1.36 12.57 -7.89
N LYS A 189 0.05 12.47 -7.74
CA LYS A 189 -0.89 13.56 -8.02
C LYS A 189 -0.73 14.68 -6.99
N ARG A 190 -0.77 14.31 -5.70
CA ARG A 190 -0.73 15.27 -4.60
C ARG A 190 0.57 16.08 -4.56
N VAL A 191 1.72 15.46 -4.84
CA VAL A 191 3.00 16.19 -4.88
C VAL A 191 3.03 17.24 -5.97
N CYS A 192 2.42 16.98 -7.14
CA CYS A 192 2.29 17.99 -8.20
C CYS A 192 1.39 19.15 -7.76
N GLU A 193 0.25 18.87 -7.14
CA GLU A 193 -0.64 19.89 -6.57
C GLU A 193 0.08 20.72 -5.50
N PHE A 194 0.80 20.06 -4.58
CA PHE A 194 1.55 20.69 -3.50
C PHE A 194 2.65 21.61 -4.01
N LEU A 195 3.36 21.20 -5.07
CA LEU A 195 4.41 22.02 -5.69
C LEU A 195 3.88 23.02 -6.72
N GLY A 196 2.57 23.03 -7.03
CA GLY A 196 1.97 23.90 -8.04
C GLY A 196 2.45 23.61 -9.47
N VAL A 197 2.74 22.34 -9.79
CA VAL A 197 3.21 21.90 -11.11
C VAL A 197 2.22 20.92 -11.75
N GLN A 198 2.26 20.82 -13.08
CA GLN A 198 1.50 19.80 -13.80
C GLN A 198 2.30 18.49 -13.85
N PRO A 199 1.64 17.31 -13.86
CA PRO A 199 2.31 16.02 -13.97
C PRO A 199 2.97 15.79 -15.32
N GLU A 200 2.49 16.46 -16.38
CA GLU A 200 3.06 16.35 -17.73
C GLU A 200 4.51 16.87 -17.75
N GLY A 201 5.38 16.10 -18.37
CA GLY A 201 6.82 16.37 -18.43
C GLY A 201 7.57 16.08 -17.13
N LYS A 202 6.90 15.60 -16.07
CA LYS A 202 7.56 15.25 -14.79
C LYS A 202 7.91 13.79 -14.70
N ARG A 203 9.11 13.54 -14.17
CA ARG A 203 9.65 12.24 -13.81
C ARG A 203 9.68 12.15 -12.29
N ILE A 204 8.82 11.30 -11.73
CA ILE A 204 8.60 11.18 -10.29
C ILE A 204 9.02 9.79 -9.84
N ILE A 205 9.81 9.71 -8.79
CA ILE A 205 10.07 8.45 -8.07
C ILE A 205 9.30 8.50 -6.76
N SER A 206 8.30 7.63 -6.64
CA SER A 206 7.46 7.52 -5.45
C SER A 206 7.94 6.38 -4.57
N CYS A 207 8.36 6.71 -3.35
CA CYS A 207 8.88 5.78 -2.36
C CYS A 207 7.84 5.58 -1.25
N HIS A 208 7.02 4.54 -1.38
CA HIS A 208 6.09 4.11 -0.34
C HIS A 208 6.81 3.15 0.60
N ILE A 209 7.24 3.64 1.76
CA ILE A 209 8.09 2.92 2.71
C ILE A 209 7.34 2.73 4.03
N GLY A 210 6.98 1.50 4.31
CA GLY A 210 6.30 1.08 5.54
C GLY A 210 6.75 -0.32 5.97
N ASN A 211 5.92 -1.06 6.68
CA ASN A 211 6.18 -2.48 6.98
C ASN A 211 6.25 -3.32 5.69
N GLY A 212 5.34 -3.06 4.73
CA GLY A 212 5.55 -3.35 3.32
C GLY A 212 6.09 -2.10 2.62
N GLY A 213 6.86 -2.25 1.55
CA GLY A 213 7.43 -1.12 0.84
C GLY A 213 7.54 -1.38 -0.66
N SER A 214 7.35 -0.32 -1.46
CA SER A 214 7.61 -0.35 -2.89
C SER A 214 8.02 1.02 -3.40
N ILE A 215 8.68 1.02 -4.55
CA ILE A 215 9.04 2.24 -5.27
C ILE A 215 8.43 2.15 -6.67
N SER A 216 7.90 3.26 -7.17
CA SER A 216 7.38 3.35 -8.53
C SER A 216 8.05 4.48 -9.30
N ALA A 217 8.39 4.19 -10.54
CA ALA A 217 8.87 5.15 -11.54
C ALA A 217 7.67 5.69 -12.31
N ILE A 218 7.46 6.99 -12.26
CA ILE A 218 6.26 7.65 -12.81
C ILE A 218 6.71 8.74 -13.78
N LYS A 219 6.12 8.74 -14.97
CA LYS A 219 6.34 9.77 -15.99
C LYS A 219 5.02 10.24 -16.55
N ASP A 220 4.83 11.54 -16.67
CA ASP A 220 3.59 12.14 -17.20
C ASP A 220 2.34 11.63 -16.47
N GLY A 221 2.42 11.40 -15.14
CA GLY A 221 1.35 10.86 -14.32
C GLY A 221 1.07 9.35 -14.47
N LYS A 222 1.87 8.63 -15.27
CA LYS A 222 1.72 7.19 -15.55
C LYS A 222 2.85 6.38 -14.95
N CYS A 223 2.53 5.21 -14.40
CA CYS A 223 3.53 4.25 -13.93
C CYS A 223 4.29 3.65 -15.11
N MET A 224 5.62 3.73 -15.06
CA MET A 224 6.54 3.17 -16.05
C MET A 224 7.23 1.91 -15.54
N ASP A 225 7.43 1.80 -14.21
CA ASP A 225 8.00 0.63 -13.55
C ASP A 225 7.66 0.66 -12.06
N THR A 226 7.72 -0.49 -11.40
CA THR A 226 7.50 -0.60 -9.95
C THR A 226 8.26 -1.77 -9.37
N SER A 227 8.63 -1.70 -8.10
CA SER A 227 9.54 -2.65 -7.47
C SER A 227 8.91 -3.98 -7.03
N MET A 228 7.62 -3.99 -6.67
CA MET A 228 6.92 -5.25 -6.40
C MET A 228 6.59 -5.97 -7.71
N GLY A 229 6.51 -7.30 -7.65
CA GLY A 229 6.42 -8.15 -8.83
C GLY A 229 5.03 -8.73 -9.09
N LEU A 230 5.01 -10.01 -9.45
CA LEU A 230 3.80 -10.84 -9.49
C LEU A 230 3.10 -10.86 -8.12
N THR A 231 3.91 -10.86 -7.07
CA THR A 231 3.49 -10.81 -5.66
C THR A 231 4.13 -9.62 -4.95
N PRO A 232 3.66 -9.25 -3.74
CA PRO A 232 4.28 -8.19 -2.95
C PRO A 232 5.64 -8.56 -2.32
N LEU A 233 6.31 -9.61 -2.78
CA LEU A 233 7.56 -10.10 -2.23
C LEU A 233 8.79 -9.44 -2.88
N GLU A 234 8.82 -9.32 -4.22
CA GLU A 234 9.93 -8.75 -4.98
C GLU A 234 10.17 -7.29 -4.60
N GLY A 235 11.41 -6.83 -4.74
CA GLY A 235 11.80 -5.44 -4.62
C GLY A 235 12.56 -5.12 -3.34
N LEU A 236 12.03 -4.20 -2.55
CA LEU A 236 12.67 -3.70 -1.34
C LEU A 236 12.78 -4.77 -0.25
N MET A 237 13.81 -4.67 0.58
CA MET A 237 13.82 -5.33 1.87
C MET A 237 12.72 -4.70 2.73
N MET A 238 11.86 -5.52 3.34
CA MET A 238 10.71 -5.06 4.11
C MET A 238 10.79 -5.56 5.55
N GLY A 239 9.78 -5.34 6.35
CA GLY A 239 9.78 -5.78 7.76
C GLY A 239 10.03 -7.29 7.93
N THR A 240 9.30 -8.11 7.16
CA THR A 240 9.42 -9.59 7.20
C THR A 240 9.69 -10.23 5.85
N ARG A 241 9.65 -9.47 4.75
CA ARG A 241 9.86 -9.94 3.38
C ARG A 241 11.28 -9.65 2.93
N SER A 242 11.87 -10.63 2.23
CA SER A 242 13.26 -10.53 1.75
C SER A 242 13.47 -9.41 0.72
N GLY A 243 12.47 -9.13 -0.10
CA GLY A 243 12.68 -8.41 -1.35
C GLY A 243 13.51 -9.25 -2.33
N ASP A 244 14.26 -8.56 -3.19
CA ASP A 244 15.09 -9.22 -4.21
C ASP A 244 16.08 -10.20 -3.60
N ILE A 245 16.11 -11.38 -4.16
CA ILE A 245 17.05 -12.45 -3.86
C ILE A 245 17.39 -13.20 -5.15
N ASP A 246 18.60 -13.74 -5.26
CA ASP A 246 18.95 -14.63 -6.35
C ASP A 246 18.05 -15.88 -6.35
N ALA A 247 17.40 -16.14 -7.49
CA ALA A 247 16.54 -17.32 -7.65
C ALA A 247 17.29 -18.65 -7.40
N GLY A 248 18.59 -18.70 -7.75
CA GLY A 248 19.45 -19.84 -7.43
C GLY A 248 19.67 -20.01 -5.92
N ALA A 249 19.78 -18.93 -5.18
CA ALA A 249 19.84 -18.97 -3.71
C ALA A 249 18.54 -19.52 -3.10
N VAL A 250 17.37 -19.20 -3.69
CA VAL A 250 16.09 -19.73 -3.24
C VAL A 250 16.06 -21.25 -3.35
N THR A 251 16.40 -21.81 -4.50
CA THR A 251 16.43 -23.26 -4.71
C THR A 251 17.49 -23.95 -3.84
N PHE A 252 18.65 -23.33 -3.65
CA PHE A 252 19.68 -23.81 -2.74
C PHE A 252 19.19 -23.91 -1.29
N ILE A 253 18.51 -22.86 -0.79
CA ILE A 253 17.92 -22.87 0.57
C ILE A 253 16.85 -23.95 0.69
N MET A 254 15.99 -24.10 -0.32
CA MET A 254 14.96 -25.15 -0.33
C MET A 254 15.59 -26.54 -0.16
N GLU A 255 16.66 -26.82 -0.90
CA GLU A 255 17.36 -28.10 -0.80
C GLU A 255 18.02 -28.28 0.58
N LYS A 256 18.74 -27.27 1.07
CA LYS A 256 19.47 -27.37 2.35
C LYS A 256 18.56 -27.47 3.58
N GLU A 257 17.45 -26.76 3.57
CA GLU A 257 16.49 -26.71 4.67
C GLU A 257 15.33 -27.70 4.52
N GLY A 258 15.29 -28.46 3.40
CA GLY A 258 14.20 -29.42 3.12
C GLY A 258 12.83 -28.75 2.98
N LEU A 259 12.77 -27.55 2.37
CA LEU A 259 11.55 -26.77 2.23
C LEU A 259 10.85 -27.10 0.91
N ASP A 260 9.53 -27.24 0.98
CA ASP A 260 8.63 -27.21 -0.18
C ASP A 260 8.30 -25.77 -0.60
N ALA A 261 7.44 -25.62 -1.60
CA ALA A 261 7.02 -24.30 -2.08
C ALA A 261 6.35 -23.45 -0.97
N ASN A 262 5.55 -24.06 -0.11
CA ASN A 262 4.91 -23.36 1.00
C ASN A 262 5.93 -22.97 2.08
N GLY A 263 6.88 -23.85 2.38
CA GLY A 263 7.96 -23.61 3.33
C GLY A 263 8.83 -22.42 2.92
N VAL A 264 9.27 -22.39 1.66
CA VAL A 264 10.09 -21.26 1.14
C VAL A 264 9.28 -19.97 1.04
N SER A 265 8.01 -20.05 0.64
CA SER A 265 7.13 -18.88 0.63
C SER A 265 6.98 -18.28 2.04
N ASN A 266 6.77 -19.13 3.04
CA ASN A 266 6.70 -18.68 4.44
C ASN A 266 8.03 -18.06 4.92
N LEU A 267 9.18 -18.66 4.57
CA LEU A 267 10.49 -18.14 4.90
C LEU A 267 10.67 -16.72 4.35
N LEU A 268 10.44 -16.53 3.05
CA LEU A 268 10.72 -15.28 2.34
C LEU A 268 9.73 -14.17 2.67
N ASN A 269 8.47 -14.51 3.01
CA ASN A 269 7.44 -13.53 3.31
C ASN A 269 7.33 -13.16 4.80
N LYS A 270 7.62 -14.10 5.73
CA LYS A 270 7.32 -13.92 7.15
C LYS A 270 8.53 -13.97 8.08
N LYS A 271 9.66 -14.52 7.64
CA LYS A 271 10.85 -14.75 8.46
C LYS A 271 12.10 -14.07 7.94
N SER A 272 11.98 -13.26 6.92
CA SER A 272 13.07 -12.56 6.23
C SER A 272 13.02 -11.05 6.50
N GLY A 273 13.63 -10.25 5.65
CA GLY A 273 13.68 -8.80 5.79
C GLY A 273 14.37 -8.34 7.05
N VAL A 274 13.88 -7.26 7.64
CA VAL A 274 14.41 -6.71 8.91
C VAL A 274 14.38 -7.77 10.01
N MET A 275 13.25 -8.49 10.15
CA MET A 275 13.13 -9.59 11.13
C MET A 275 14.20 -10.65 10.92
N GLY A 276 14.48 -11.04 9.67
CA GLY A 276 15.47 -12.08 9.36
C GLY A 276 16.92 -11.66 9.71
N ILE A 277 17.29 -10.41 9.47
CA ILE A 277 18.62 -9.89 9.71
C ILE A 277 18.79 -9.42 11.16
N PHE A 278 17.89 -8.61 11.68
CA PHE A 278 17.92 -8.11 13.04
C PHE A 278 17.62 -9.22 14.06
N GLY A 279 16.57 -10.02 13.81
CA GLY A 279 16.23 -11.22 14.59
C GLY A 279 15.32 -10.98 15.79
N GLU A 280 15.04 -9.74 16.16
CA GLU A 280 14.28 -9.41 17.37
C GLU A 280 12.91 -8.80 17.05
N SER A 281 12.81 -7.96 16.01
CA SER A 281 11.57 -7.29 15.60
C SER A 281 11.58 -6.97 14.12
N SER A 282 10.39 -6.86 13.54
CA SER A 282 10.17 -6.30 12.20
C SER A 282 9.75 -4.82 12.22
N ASP A 283 9.52 -4.25 13.40
CA ASP A 283 9.13 -2.84 13.57
C ASP A 283 10.35 -1.94 13.42
N MET A 284 10.27 -0.96 12.51
CA MET A 284 11.37 -0.03 12.25
C MET A 284 11.67 0.89 13.42
N ARG A 285 10.74 1.10 14.36
CA ARG A 285 10.98 1.86 15.59
C ARG A 285 11.86 1.07 16.58
N ASP A 286 11.62 -0.24 16.68
CA ASP A 286 12.45 -1.12 17.49
C ASP A 286 13.85 -1.22 16.89
N LEU A 287 13.95 -1.29 15.56
CA LEU A 287 15.21 -1.27 14.85
C LEU A 287 15.99 0.02 15.13
N GLU A 288 15.36 1.19 15.01
CA GLU A 288 15.97 2.50 15.28
C GLU A 288 16.51 2.58 16.72
N ASN A 289 15.74 2.12 17.71
CA ASN A 289 16.16 2.06 19.10
C ASN A 289 17.38 1.13 19.30
N ALA A 290 17.36 -0.04 18.65
CA ALA A 290 18.49 -0.99 18.73
C ALA A 290 19.75 -0.47 18.02
N VAL A 291 19.61 0.26 16.93
CA VAL A 291 20.73 0.96 16.25
C VAL A 291 21.33 2.00 17.19
N ALA A 292 20.50 2.82 17.83
CA ALA A 292 20.96 3.83 18.81
C ALA A 292 21.66 3.19 20.02
N ALA A 293 21.28 1.97 20.40
CA ALA A 293 21.93 1.18 21.44
C ALA A 293 23.23 0.47 20.99
N GLY A 294 23.58 0.58 19.69
CA GLY A 294 24.81 -0.02 19.15
C GLY A 294 24.68 -1.51 18.79
N ASN A 295 23.49 -2.07 18.65
CA ASN A 295 23.30 -3.47 18.26
C ASN A 295 23.85 -3.72 16.84
N PRO A 296 24.86 -4.60 16.66
CA PRO A 296 25.51 -4.77 15.35
C PRO A 296 24.58 -5.31 14.25
N ARG A 297 23.64 -6.21 14.61
CA ARG A 297 22.68 -6.77 13.65
C ARG A 297 21.61 -5.75 13.27
N ALA A 298 21.20 -4.88 14.19
CA ALA A 298 20.29 -3.78 13.88
C ALA A 298 20.95 -2.77 12.94
N ILE A 299 22.21 -2.40 13.19
CA ILE A 299 22.99 -1.50 12.32
C ILE A 299 23.11 -2.11 10.90
N LEU A 300 23.39 -3.40 10.80
CA LEU A 300 23.48 -4.10 9.53
C LEU A 300 22.13 -4.09 8.81
N ALA A 301 21.04 -4.44 9.50
CA ALA A 301 19.69 -4.49 8.92
C ALA A 301 19.25 -3.11 8.40
N GLU A 302 19.50 -2.05 9.15
CA GLU A 302 19.20 -0.67 8.74
C GLU A 302 19.97 -0.26 7.48
N LYS A 303 21.28 -0.54 7.44
CA LYS A 303 22.11 -0.26 6.25
C LYS A 303 21.64 -1.02 5.01
N MET A 304 21.28 -2.29 5.16
CA MET A 304 20.74 -3.11 4.06
C MET A 304 19.41 -2.53 3.55
N TYR A 305 18.55 -2.10 4.47
CA TYR A 305 17.24 -1.55 4.18
C TYR A 305 17.35 -0.24 3.36
N PHE A 306 18.14 0.73 3.84
CA PHE A 306 18.32 2.02 3.14
C PHE A 306 19.08 1.84 1.83
N TYR A 307 20.07 0.95 1.79
CA TYR A 307 20.83 0.64 0.58
C TYR A 307 19.94 0.12 -0.55
N ARG A 308 19.00 -0.78 -0.25
CA ARG A 308 18.08 -1.32 -1.26
C ARG A 308 17.16 -0.23 -1.82
N ILE A 309 16.65 0.65 -0.96
CA ILE A 309 15.83 1.78 -1.39
C ILE A 309 16.63 2.70 -2.32
N LYS A 310 17.86 3.08 -1.92
CA LYS A 310 18.76 3.89 -2.74
C LYS A 310 19.02 3.28 -4.11
N LYS A 311 19.27 1.99 -4.18
CA LYS A 311 19.46 1.26 -5.46
C LYS A 311 18.26 1.41 -6.38
N TYR A 312 17.05 1.25 -5.86
CA TYR A 312 15.84 1.40 -6.66
C TYR A 312 15.61 2.84 -7.13
N VAL A 313 15.89 3.83 -6.27
CA VAL A 313 15.84 5.25 -6.68
C VAL A 313 16.80 5.50 -7.84
N GLY A 314 18.03 5.02 -7.76
CA GLY A 314 19.02 5.14 -8.84
C GLY A 314 18.61 4.41 -10.11
N ALA A 315 18.13 3.17 -10.00
CA ALA A 315 17.67 2.36 -11.12
C ALA A 315 16.49 3.03 -11.85
N TYR A 316 15.54 3.58 -11.10
CA TYR A 316 14.36 4.23 -11.69
C TYR A 316 14.65 5.63 -12.25
N ALA A 317 15.61 6.36 -11.67
CA ALA A 317 16.12 7.57 -12.30
C ALA A 317 16.74 7.26 -13.67
N ALA A 318 17.51 6.17 -13.79
CA ALA A 318 18.04 5.71 -15.06
C ALA A 318 16.94 5.27 -16.04
N ALA A 319 15.95 4.48 -15.59
CA ALA A 319 14.85 4.02 -16.41
C ALA A 319 13.98 5.18 -16.96
N LEU A 320 13.80 6.25 -16.17
CA LEU A 320 13.07 7.45 -16.57
C LEU A 320 13.89 8.44 -17.42
N GLY A 321 15.21 8.23 -17.55
CA GLY A 321 16.12 9.17 -18.20
C GLY A 321 16.34 10.44 -17.36
N GLY A 322 16.27 10.34 -16.06
CA GLY A 322 16.42 11.41 -15.06
C GLY A 322 15.28 11.42 -14.06
N VAL A 323 15.34 12.34 -13.09
CA VAL A 323 14.33 12.51 -12.07
C VAL A 323 14.13 14.01 -11.77
N ASP A 324 12.89 14.41 -11.55
CA ASP A 324 12.52 15.78 -11.20
C ASP A 324 12.04 15.87 -9.74
N ILE A 325 11.35 14.83 -9.26
CA ILE A 325 10.77 14.76 -7.91
C ILE A 325 10.98 13.37 -7.33
N ILE A 326 11.47 13.31 -6.09
CA ILE A 326 11.45 12.10 -5.24
C ILE A 326 10.46 12.38 -4.12
N VAL A 327 9.45 11.51 -3.98
CA VAL A 327 8.44 11.66 -2.93
C VAL A 327 8.49 10.47 -1.97
N PHE A 328 8.60 10.76 -0.67
CA PHE A 328 8.56 9.79 0.41
C PHE A 328 7.17 9.75 1.05
N THR A 329 6.66 8.55 1.23
CA THR A 329 5.35 8.29 1.83
C THR A 329 5.36 6.94 2.58
N GLY A 330 4.24 6.59 3.20
CA GLY A 330 4.16 5.40 4.04
C GLY A 330 4.78 5.64 5.43
N GLY A 331 4.48 4.77 6.39
CA GLY A 331 4.80 5.01 7.80
C GLY A 331 6.27 5.33 8.09
N VAL A 332 7.21 4.69 7.42
CA VAL A 332 8.66 4.97 7.52
C VAL A 332 9.01 6.21 6.71
N GLY A 333 8.57 6.30 5.45
CA GLY A 333 8.86 7.42 4.56
C GLY A 333 8.38 8.76 5.10
N GLU A 334 7.24 8.78 5.79
CA GLU A 334 6.63 9.97 6.38
C GLU A 334 7.28 10.39 7.70
N ASN A 335 7.76 9.45 8.52
CA ASN A 335 8.08 9.70 9.91
C ASN A 335 9.57 9.54 10.28
N GLN A 336 10.38 8.84 9.47
CA GLN A 336 11.79 8.61 9.78
C GLN A 336 12.71 9.48 8.90
N CYS A 337 13.21 10.55 9.48
CA CYS A 337 14.10 11.49 8.78
C CYS A 337 15.46 10.86 8.41
N ASN A 338 15.99 9.93 9.22
CA ASN A 338 17.22 9.20 8.90
C ASN A 338 17.07 8.34 7.64
N CYS A 339 15.93 7.66 7.46
CA CYS A 339 15.66 6.91 6.22
C CYS A 339 15.78 7.82 4.98
N ARG A 340 15.15 8.98 5.01
CA ARG A 340 15.14 9.92 3.87
C ARG A 340 16.54 10.50 3.59
N SER A 341 17.27 10.92 4.62
CA SER A 341 18.62 11.44 4.45
C SER A 341 19.60 10.38 3.98
N GLU A 342 19.63 9.20 4.59
CA GLU A 342 20.53 8.11 4.21
C GLU A 342 20.27 7.57 2.79
N VAL A 343 19.01 7.51 2.38
CA VAL A 343 18.63 7.12 1.01
C VAL A 343 19.13 8.15 0.00
N CYS A 344 19.03 9.44 0.33
CA CYS A 344 19.42 10.53 -0.58
C CYS A 344 20.93 10.87 -0.54
N GLU A 345 21.65 10.47 0.51
CA GLU A 345 23.09 10.66 0.60
C GLU A 345 23.82 9.95 -0.55
N GLY A 346 24.73 10.64 -1.22
CA GLY A 346 25.44 10.12 -2.38
C GLY A 346 24.66 10.20 -3.70
N LEU A 347 23.47 10.81 -3.73
CA LEU A 347 22.69 11.07 -4.94
C LEU A 347 22.88 12.49 -5.48
N GLU A 348 23.85 13.24 -4.97
CA GLU A 348 24.19 14.62 -5.39
C GLU A 348 24.56 14.67 -6.88
N PHE A 349 25.14 13.60 -7.42
CA PHE A 349 25.45 13.49 -8.85
C PHE A 349 24.21 13.55 -9.75
N MET A 350 23.02 13.22 -9.23
CA MET A 350 21.74 13.37 -9.92
C MET A 350 21.08 14.74 -9.66
N GLY A 351 21.68 15.57 -8.80
CA GLY A 351 21.14 16.86 -8.42
C GLY A 351 20.22 16.82 -7.20
N VAL A 352 20.29 15.75 -6.39
CA VAL A 352 19.55 15.60 -5.13
C VAL A 352 20.35 16.21 -4.01
N LYS A 353 19.78 17.16 -3.26
CA LYS A 353 20.36 17.73 -2.05
C LYS A 353 19.28 17.86 -0.97
N VAL A 354 19.43 17.16 0.15
CA VAL A 354 18.50 17.21 1.28
C VAL A 354 18.96 18.27 2.28
N ASP A 355 18.01 19.08 2.75
CA ASP A 355 18.16 19.99 3.87
C ASP A 355 17.84 19.24 5.17
N LEU A 356 18.84 19.01 6.03
CA LEU A 356 18.70 18.20 7.24
C LEU A 356 17.75 18.82 8.29
N GLU A 357 17.58 20.16 8.28
CA GLU A 357 16.62 20.82 9.19
C GLU A 357 15.19 20.69 8.65
N LYS A 358 14.96 20.95 7.36
CA LYS A 358 13.66 20.72 6.72
C LYS A 358 13.24 19.26 6.80
N ASN A 359 14.20 18.33 6.77
CA ASN A 359 13.95 16.88 6.82
C ASN A 359 13.47 16.37 8.19
N LYS A 360 13.47 17.18 9.25
CA LYS A 360 12.98 16.77 10.59
C LYS A 360 11.47 16.61 10.66
N VAL A 361 10.73 16.97 9.60
CA VAL A 361 9.27 16.83 9.52
C VAL A 361 8.82 15.38 9.73
N ARG A 362 7.67 15.21 10.36
CA ARG A 362 7.03 13.91 10.61
C ARG A 362 5.55 14.00 10.27
N GLY A 363 5.08 13.16 9.33
CA GLY A 363 3.66 13.02 8.98
C GLY A 363 3.01 14.26 8.38
N GLU A 364 3.79 15.20 7.83
CA GLU A 364 3.31 16.43 7.23
C GLU A 364 3.86 16.61 5.82
N GLU A 365 3.11 17.33 4.97
CA GLU A 365 3.56 17.70 3.65
C GLU A 365 4.71 18.72 3.74
N ALA A 366 5.86 18.40 3.16
CA ALA A 366 7.00 19.30 3.19
C ALA A 366 7.98 19.05 2.04
N VAL A 367 8.54 20.13 1.50
CA VAL A 367 9.76 20.07 0.69
C VAL A 367 10.95 19.97 1.62
N ILE A 368 11.71 18.88 1.52
CA ILE A 368 12.89 18.62 2.37
C ILE A 368 14.22 18.77 1.64
N SER A 369 14.19 19.12 0.35
CA SER A 369 15.38 19.45 -0.42
C SER A 369 15.81 20.90 -0.17
N THR A 370 17.11 21.16 -0.39
CA THR A 370 17.65 22.53 -0.39
C THR A 370 17.09 23.35 -1.55
N ASP A 371 17.15 24.67 -1.48
CA ASP A 371 16.60 25.55 -2.50
C ASP A 371 17.34 25.40 -3.85
N ASP A 372 18.64 25.10 -3.80
CA ASP A 372 19.51 24.86 -4.97
C ASP A 372 19.47 23.40 -5.47
N SER A 373 18.70 22.53 -4.85
CA SER A 373 18.52 21.16 -5.32
C SER A 373 17.78 21.13 -6.65
N LYS A 374 18.36 20.49 -7.65
CA LYS A 374 17.72 20.32 -8.98
C LYS A 374 16.53 19.38 -8.91
N VAL A 375 16.63 18.34 -8.08
CA VAL A 375 15.56 17.39 -7.81
C VAL A 375 14.84 17.80 -6.53
N LYS A 376 13.54 17.96 -6.59
CA LYS A 376 12.74 18.21 -5.38
C LYS A 376 12.55 16.93 -4.61
N VAL A 377 12.89 16.94 -3.33
CA VAL A 377 12.62 15.84 -2.40
C VAL A 377 11.50 16.28 -1.47
N VAL A 378 10.44 15.49 -1.42
CA VAL A 378 9.19 15.90 -0.78
C VAL A 378 8.64 14.77 0.08
N VAL A 379 8.05 15.11 1.21
CA VAL A 379 7.23 14.20 2.02
C VAL A 379 5.77 14.49 1.73
N ILE A 380 5.01 13.48 1.36
CA ILE A 380 3.55 13.54 1.19
C ILE A 380 2.94 12.36 1.94
N PRO A 381 2.21 12.58 3.03
CA PRO A 381 1.45 11.52 3.69
C PRO A 381 0.42 10.91 2.74
N THR A 382 0.40 9.57 2.65
CA THR A 382 -0.56 8.88 1.80
C THR A 382 -1.96 8.85 2.43
N ASP A 383 -2.99 8.93 1.60
CA ASP A 383 -4.39 8.71 2.00
C ASP A 383 -5.10 7.85 0.95
N GLU A 384 -4.87 6.55 1.04
CA GLU A 384 -5.45 5.56 0.13
C GLU A 384 -6.97 5.52 0.24
N GLU A 385 -7.50 5.66 1.44
CA GLU A 385 -8.95 5.64 1.66
C GLU A 385 -9.65 6.87 1.06
N LEU A 386 -9.03 8.05 1.14
CA LEU A 386 -9.54 9.25 0.46
C LEU A 386 -9.49 9.07 -1.07
N MET A 387 -8.46 8.41 -1.59
CA MET A 387 -8.38 8.10 -3.02
C MET A 387 -9.50 7.15 -3.45
N ILE A 388 -9.76 6.10 -2.66
CA ILE A 388 -10.87 5.17 -2.90
C ILE A 388 -12.22 5.89 -2.86
N ALA A 389 -12.45 6.75 -1.86
CA ALA A 389 -13.66 7.54 -1.74
C ALA A 389 -13.84 8.50 -2.92
N SER A 390 -12.76 9.14 -3.38
CA SER A 390 -12.76 10.05 -4.53
C SER A 390 -13.09 9.34 -5.84
N ASP A 391 -12.50 8.17 -6.08
CA ASP A 391 -12.83 7.33 -7.24
C ASP A 391 -14.29 6.88 -7.22
N THR A 392 -14.77 6.46 -6.04
CA THR A 392 -16.15 6.03 -5.82
C THR A 392 -17.12 7.15 -6.23
N MET A 393 -16.88 8.37 -5.74
CA MET A 393 -17.69 9.54 -6.10
C MET A 393 -17.60 9.86 -7.59
N ALA A 394 -16.39 9.82 -8.18
CA ALA A 394 -16.17 10.16 -9.58
C ALA A 394 -16.88 9.19 -10.55
N ILE A 395 -16.94 7.90 -10.21
CA ILE A 395 -17.61 6.87 -11.03
C ILE A 395 -19.13 7.06 -10.98
N LEU A 396 -19.69 7.41 -9.83
CA LEU A 396 -21.13 7.59 -9.67
C LEU A 396 -21.67 8.90 -10.26
N ASN A 397 -20.79 9.89 -10.48
CA ASN A 397 -21.15 11.18 -11.08
C ASN A 397 -20.96 11.22 -12.61
N LYS A 398 -20.52 10.11 -13.23
CA LYS A 398 -20.45 9.93 -14.69
C LYS A 398 -21.80 9.53 -15.26
#